data_6f1b8d2504c55a9fe0083e116ad518e1
#
_entry.id   6f1b8d2504c55a9fe0083e116ad518e1
#
_cell.length_a   1.000
_cell.length_b   1.000
_cell.length_c   1.000
_cell.angle_alpha   90.00
_cell.angle_beta   90.00
_cell.angle_gamma   90.00
#
_symmetry.space_group_name_H-M   'P 1'
#
loop_
_entity.id
_entity.type
_entity.pdbx_description
1 polymer ?
#
loop_
_entity_poly.entity_id
_entity_poly.type
_entity_poly.pdbx_seq_one_letter_code
_entity_poly.pdbx_strand_id
1 'polypeptide(L)'
;EISFGPVYKKDVGPRAIASLKQKFLSLGGSYLNGIEGVRVIVENNRVVGLIGKRDGESVELRARAIILTTGGFAANKELVKQYIGAHADRCKLRGSKQDTGDGLRMALEVGAKAVNLKYFYGHLIARKALTDDRFWPYPRLDSFVDEGVLVDGNGNRFVDEGRGDVAVANELSRTDDPTGATLIFDG
;
A
#
# COMPACT_ATOMS: atom_id res chain seq x y z
N GLU A 1 15.29 19.59 -22.99
CA GLU A 1 14.63 19.45 -21.68
C GLU A 1 13.94 18.12 -21.62
N ILE A 2 14.45 17.18 -20.83
CA ILE A 2 13.80 15.91 -20.59
C ILE A 2 12.86 16.15 -19.40
N SER A 3 11.57 16.32 -19.68
CA SER A 3 10.54 16.37 -18.65
C SER A 3 10.33 14.98 -18.07
N PHE A 4 10.78 14.74 -16.85
CA PHE A 4 10.48 13.54 -16.07
C PHE A 4 9.11 13.61 -15.36
N GLY A 5 8.13 14.27 -15.97
CA GLY A 5 6.75 14.19 -15.49
C GLY A 5 6.12 12.85 -15.87
N PRO A 6 5.35 12.18 -14.98
CA PRO A 6 4.62 10.98 -15.35
C PRO A 6 3.62 11.31 -16.44
N VAL A 7 3.84 10.80 -17.64
CA VAL A 7 2.87 10.93 -18.74
C VAL A 7 1.72 9.95 -18.44
N TYR A 8 0.71 10.38 -17.73
CA TYR A 8 -0.52 9.64 -17.53
C TYR A 8 -1.33 9.65 -18.83
N LYS A 9 -1.04 8.70 -19.73
CA LYS A 9 -1.98 8.41 -20.82
C LYS A 9 -3.18 7.69 -20.24
N LYS A 10 -4.38 8.17 -20.54
CA LYS A 10 -5.64 7.52 -20.19
C LYS A 10 -5.60 6.05 -20.66
N ASP A 11 -6.04 5.13 -19.78
CA ASP A 11 -6.17 3.69 -20.06
C ASP A 11 -4.87 2.88 -20.28
N VAL A 12 -3.68 3.40 -19.97
CA VAL A 12 -2.42 2.62 -20.10
C VAL A 12 -2.41 1.41 -19.16
N GLY A 13 -2.81 1.59 -17.90
CA GLY A 13 -2.86 0.50 -16.92
C GLY A 13 -3.80 -0.64 -17.35
N PRO A 14 -5.08 -0.40 -17.60
CA PRO A 14 -6.01 -1.42 -18.08
C PRO A 14 -5.55 -2.13 -19.36
N ARG A 15 -5.01 -1.39 -20.32
CA ARG A 15 -4.50 -1.97 -21.58
C ARG A 15 -3.29 -2.87 -21.35
N ALA A 16 -2.36 -2.47 -20.50
CA ALA A 16 -1.20 -3.28 -20.15
C ALA A 16 -1.62 -4.61 -19.50
N ILE A 17 -2.54 -4.56 -18.53
CA ILE A 17 -3.08 -5.75 -17.88
C ILE A 17 -3.82 -6.65 -18.87
N ALA A 18 -4.63 -6.08 -19.75
CA ALA A 18 -5.32 -6.86 -20.80
C ALA A 18 -4.34 -7.59 -21.72
N SER A 19 -3.28 -6.91 -22.16
CA SER A 19 -2.23 -7.50 -23.02
C SER A 19 -1.45 -8.61 -22.29
N LEU A 20 -1.10 -8.40 -21.02
CA LEU A 20 -0.43 -9.43 -20.20
C LEU A 20 -1.33 -10.65 -20.00
N LYS A 21 -2.62 -10.44 -19.70
CA LYS A 21 -3.60 -11.52 -19.56
C LYS A 21 -3.74 -12.31 -20.87
N GLN A 22 -3.85 -11.64 -22.00
CA GLN A 22 -3.94 -12.29 -23.32
C GLN A 22 -2.68 -13.12 -23.59
N LYS A 23 -1.50 -12.57 -23.32
CA LYS A 23 -0.22 -13.31 -23.51
C LYS A 23 -0.15 -14.52 -22.58
N PHE A 24 -0.54 -14.38 -21.31
CA PHE A 24 -0.58 -15.47 -20.34
C PHE A 24 -1.47 -16.62 -20.83
N LEU A 25 -2.69 -16.32 -21.28
CA LEU A 25 -3.61 -17.33 -21.84
C LEU A 25 -3.07 -18.00 -23.10
N SER A 26 -2.43 -17.24 -24.01
CA SER A 26 -1.81 -17.78 -25.22
C SER A 26 -0.64 -18.73 -24.96
N LEU A 27 -0.04 -18.66 -23.78
CA LEU A 27 1.02 -19.56 -23.30
C LEU A 27 0.46 -20.77 -22.52
N GLY A 28 -0.86 -20.99 -22.53
CA GLY A 28 -1.53 -22.09 -21.85
C GLY A 28 -1.84 -21.84 -20.37
N GLY A 29 -1.71 -20.59 -19.90
CA GLY A 29 -2.08 -20.21 -18.54
C GLY A 29 -3.61 -20.26 -18.33
N SER A 30 -4.05 -20.59 -17.12
CA SER A 30 -5.45 -20.55 -16.71
C SER A 30 -5.71 -19.35 -15.83
N TYR A 31 -6.75 -18.57 -16.14
CA TYR A 31 -7.13 -17.38 -15.38
C TYR A 31 -8.48 -17.61 -14.69
N LEU A 32 -8.46 -17.67 -13.36
CA LEU A 32 -9.63 -17.94 -12.52
C LEU A 32 -10.04 -16.67 -11.78
N ASN A 33 -11.25 -16.19 -12.01
CA ASN A 33 -11.86 -15.06 -11.32
C ASN A 33 -12.77 -15.51 -10.16
N GLY A 34 -13.03 -14.57 -9.25
CA GLY A 34 -14.04 -14.76 -8.20
C GLY A 34 -13.63 -15.80 -7.15
N ILE A 35 -12.30 -16.03 -7.00
CA ILE A 35 -11.79 -16.89 -5.92
C ILE A 35 -11.04 -16.00 -4.94
N GLU A 36 -11.52 -15.93 -3.72
CA GLU A 36 -10.83 -15.33 -2.58
C GLU A 36 -9.81 -16.32 -2.02
N GLY A 37 -8.53 -15.92 -1.95
CA GLY A 37 -7.48 -16.75 -1.32
C GLY A 37 -7.64 -16.74 0.20
N VAL A 38 -7.75 -17.92 0.82
CA VAL A 38 -8.00 -18.05 2.27
C VAL A 38 -6.76 -18.48 3.03
N ARG A 39 -6.08 -19.54 2.58
CA ARG A 39 -4.88 -20.07 3.23
C ARG A 39 -4.03 -20.90 2.27
N VAL A 40 -2.74 -20.94 2.55
CA VAL A 40 -1.78 -21.81 1.87
C VAL A 40 -1.86 -23.22 2.40
N ILE A 41 -1.76 -24.23 1.52
CA ILE A 41 -1.70 -25.65 1.90
C ILE A 41 -0.23 -26.04 2.04
N VAL A 42 0.10 -26.62 3.20
CA VAL A 42 1.44 -27.15 3.49
C VAL A 42 1.33 -28.64 3.81
N GLU A 43 2.13 -29.46 3.14
CA GLU A 43 2.27 -30.90 3.39
C GLU A 43 3.76 -31.24 3.44
N ASN A 44 4.17 -31.99 4.43
CA ASN A 44 5.57 -32.38 4.62
C ASN A 44 6.56 -31.18 4.55
N ASN A 45 6.19 -30.09 5.21
CA ASN A 45 6.94 -28.82 5.24
C ASN A 45 7.16 -28.16 3.87
N ARG A 46 6.29 -28.42 2.91
CA ARG A 46 6.30 -27.82 1.57
C ARG A 46 4.95 -27.24 1.22
N VAL A 47 4.97 -26.05 0.60
CA VAL A 47 3.78 -25.45 0.00
C VAL A 47 3.36 -26.29 -1.21
N VAL A 48 2.09 -26.75 -1.22
CA VAL A 48 1.54 -27.62 -2.26
C VAL A 48 0.24 -27.10 -2.86
N GLY A 49 -0.28 -25.98 -2.39
CA GLY A 49 -1.53 -25.43 -2.91
C GLY A 49 -2.08 -24.27 -2.10
N LEU A 50 -3.28 -23.87 -2.47
CA LEU A 50 -4.05 -22.79 -1.87
C LEU A 50 -5.49 -23.26 -1.66
N ILE A 51 -6.07 -22.95 -0.52
CA ILE A 51 -7.52 -22.97 -0.33
C ILE A 51 -8.05 -21.59 -0.62
N GLY A 52 -9.03 -21.52 -1.50
CA GLY A 52 -9.83 -20.33 -1.77
C GLY A 52 -11.31 -20.55 -1.46
N LYS A 53 -12.09 -19.49 -1.61
CA LYS A 53 -13.55 -19.50 -1.57
C LYS A 53 -14.12 -18.94 -2.87
N ARG A 54 -15.14 -19.58 -3.41
CA ARG A 54 -15.97 -19.06 -4.52
C ARG A 54 -17.42 -19.26 -4.16
N ASP A 55 -18.20 -18.20 -4.16
CA ASP A 55 -19.66 -18.23 -3.84
C ASP A 55 -19.97 -18.92 -2.50
N GLY A 56 -19.06 -18.77 -1.52
CA GLY A 56 -19.18 -19.39 -0.19
C GLY A 56 -18.61 -20.81 -0.09
N GLU A 57 -18.36 -21.48 -1.19
CA GLU A 57 -17.80 -22.82 -1.23
C GLU A 57 -16.27 -22.83 -1.22
N SER A 58 -15.69 -23.86 -0.59
CA SER A 58 -14.24 -24.06 -0.57
C SER A 58 -13.73 -24.60 -1.90
N VAL A 59 -12.69 -23.99 -2.43
CA VAL A 59 -12.01 -24.41 -3.65
C VAL A 59 -10.55 -24.72 -3.32
N GLU A 60 -10.13 -25.96 -3.60
CA GLU A 60 -8.73 -26.35 -3.43
C GLU A 60 -7.99 -26.25 -4.76
N LEU A 61 -6.88 -25.50 -4.75
CA LEU A 61 -6.01 -25.32 -5.91
C LEU A 61 -4.63 -25.91 -5.58
N ARG A 62 -4.23 -26.96 -6.30
CA ARG A 62 -2.93 -27.60 -6.14
C ARG A 62 -1.89 -26.99 -7.07
N ALA A 63 -0.68 -26.73 -6.55
CA ALA A 63 0.41 -26.15 -7.30
C ALA A 63 1.77 -26.57 -6.73
N ARG A 64 2.79 -26.61 -7.58
CA ARG A 64 4.19 -26.89 -7.18
C ARG A 64 4.83 -25.69 -6.45
N ALA A 65 4.32 -24.47 -6.70
CA ALA A 65 4.76 -23.24 -6.08
C ALA A 65 3.60 -22.22 -6.11
N ILE A 66 3.62 -21.28 -5.18
CA ILE A 66 2.67 -20.17 -5.09
C ILE A 66 3.44 -18.85 -5.11
N ILE A 67 3.00 -17.91 -5.92
CA ILE A 67 3.50 -16.53 -5.95
C ILE A 67 2.38 -15.64 -5.40
N LEU A 68 2.63 -14.98 -4.27
CA LEU A 68 1.69 -14.04 -3.65
C LEU A 68 1.96 -12.63 -4.19
N THR A 69 0.98 -12.06 -4.89
CA THR A 69 1.02 -10.70 -5.45
C THR A 69 -0.22 -9.90 -5.05
N THR A 70 -0.71 -10.15 -3.84
CA THR A 70 -1.98 -9.66 -3.31
C THR A 70 -1.96 -8.21 -2.83
N GLY A 71 -0.86 -7.50 -3.02
CA GLY A 71 -0.66 -6.15 -2.48
C GLY A 71 -0.27 -6.15 -1.00
N GLY A 72 -0.40 -4.98 -0.39
CA GLY A 72 -0.06 -4.74 1.02
C GLY A 72 -1.26 -4.84 1.96
N PHE A 73 -1.20 -4.07 3.06
CA PHE A 73 -2.25 -4.03 4.08
C PHE A 73 -2.78 -2.61 4.37
N ALA A 74 -2.56 -1.66 3.45
CA ALA A 74 -2.89 -0.25 3.66
C ALA A 74 -4.39 0.02 3.89
N ALA A 75 -5.28 -0.87 3.42
CA ALA A 75 -6.72 -0.79 3.66
C ALA A 75 -7.16 -1.42 4.98
N ASN A 76 -6.28 -2.17 5.66
CA ASN A 76 -6.56 -2.81 6.95
C ASN A 76 -6.08 -1.90 8.10
N LYS A 77 -7.00 -1.15 8.69
CA LYS A 77 -6.70 -0.17 9.73
C LYS A 77 -6.02 -0.78 10.98
N GLU A 78 -6.36 -2.02 11.33
CA GLU A 78 -5.75 -2.69 12.48
C GLU A 78 -4.29 -3.05 12.21
N LEU A 79 -3.98 -3.57 11.01
CA LEU A 79 -2.59 -3.83 10.62
C LEU A 79 -1.79 -2.53 10.46
N VAL A 80 -2.42 -1.46 9.96
CA VAL A 80 -1.80 -0.13 9.87
C VAL A 80 -1.45 0.39 11.28
N LYS A 81 -2.35 0.31 12.25
CA LYS A 81 -2.06 0.67 13.64
C LYS A 81 -0.96 -0.19 14.24
N GLN A 82 -1.02 -1.50 13.99
CA GLN A 82 -0.06 -2.45 14.56
C GLN A 82 1.36 -2.26 14.04
N TYR A 83 1.53 -2.02 12.74
CA TYR A 83 2.85 -2.02 12.11
C TYR A 83 3.41 -0.64 11.79
N ILE A 84 2.57 0.33 11.49
CA ILE A 84 3.00 1.67 11.05
C ILE A 84 3.06 2.64 12.24
N GLY A 85 1.94 2.81 12.94
CA GLY A 85 1.84 3.72 14.08
C GLY A 85 0.45 3.72 14.70
N ALA A 86 0.36 3.94 16.01
CA ALA A 86 -0.88 3.81 16.78
C ALA A 86 -2.06 4.63 16.24
N HIS A 87 -1.77 5.73 15.54
CA HIS A 87 -2.77 6.64 14.97
C HIS A 87 -2.72 6.70 13.44
N ALA A 88 -1.90 5.86 12.78
CA ALA A 88 -1.69 5.87 11.32
C ALA A 88 -2.95 5.46 10.54
N ASP A 89 -3.93 4.81 11.17
CA ASP A 89 -5.24 4.51 10.60
C ASP A 89 -6.08 5.75 10.25
N ARG A 90 -5.66 6.94 10.74
CA ARG A 90 -6.25 8.26 10.41
C ARG A 90 -5.73 8.82 9.09
N CYS A 91 -4.62 8.28 8.56
CA CYS A 91 -4.12 8.65 7.24
C CYS A 91 -5.12 8.25 6.15
N LYS A 92 -5.28 9.10 5.13
CA LYS A 92 -6.19 8.81 4.01
C LYS A 92 -5.58 7.75 3.09
N LEU A 93 -6.31 6.66 2.87
CA LEU A 93 -5.90 5.60 1.95
C LEU A 93 -5.86 6.12 0.51
N ARG A 94 -4.71 5.98 -0.15
CA ARG A 94 -4.51 6.29 -1.57
C ARG A 94 -4.46 5.03 -2.44
N GLY A 95 -4.11 3.90 -1.86
CA GLY A 95 -4.02 2.60 -2.53
C GLY A 95 -5.37 1.93 -2.77
N SER A 96 -5.30 0.65 -3.10
CA SER A 96 -6.48 -0.18 -3.31
C SER A 96 -7.20 -0.47 -1.99
N LYS A 97 -8.53 -0.44 -2.02
CA LYS A 97 -9.36 -0.89 -0.88
C LYS A 97 -9.25 -2.41 -0.64
N GLN A 98 -8.69 -3.15 -1.57
CA GLN A 98 -8.42 -4.58 -1.47
C GLN A 98 -7.04 -4.91 -0.84
N ASP A 99 -6.22 -3.92 -0.52
CA ASP A 99 -4.93 -4.12 0.15
C ASP A 99 -5.15 -4.40 1.65
N THR A 100 -5.78 -5.53 1.96
CA THR A 100 -6.25 -5.91 3.30
C THR A 100 -5.24 -6.75 4.07
N GLY A 101 -4.13 -7.15 3.45
CA GLY A 101 -3.06 -7.91 4.08
C GLY A 101 -3.25 -9.43 4.04
N ASP A 102 -4.15 -9.95 3.21
CA ASP A 102 -4.45 -11.40 3.16
C ASP A 102 -3.24 -12.23 2.76
N GLY A 103 -2.47 -11.80 1.76
CA GLY A 103 -1.24 -12.49 1.38
C GLY A 103 -0.17 -12.44 2.47
N LEU A 104 -0.04 -11.32 3.19
CA LEU A 104 0.86 -11.22 4.34
C LEU A 104 0.44 -12.23 5.42
N ARG A 105 -0.84 -12.27 5.79
CA ARG A 105 -1.38 -13.21 6.76
C ARG A 105 -1.10 -14.66 6.36
N MET A 106 -1.47 -15.04 5.12
CA MET A 106 -1.23 -16.39 4.59
C MET A 106 0.24 -16.79 4.61
N ALA A 107 1.14 -15.85 4.30
CA ALA A 107 2.58 -16.11 4.33
C ALA A 107 3.10 -16.30 5.77
N LEU A 108 2.66 -15.47 6.71
CA LEU A 108 3.05 -15.58 8.13
C LEU A 108 2.53 -16.87 8.76
N GLU A 109 1.33 -17.30 8.43
CA GLU A 109 0.73 -18.56 8.93
C GLU A 109 1.56 -19.80 8.56
N VAL A 110 2.31 -19.74 7.47
CA VAL A 110 3.20 -20.84 7.02
C VAL A 110 4.67 -20.60 7.36
N GLY A 111 4.96 -19.65 8.27
CA GLY A 111 6.29 -19.41 8.81
C GLY A 111 7.19 -18.47 8.01
N ALA A 112 6.64 -17.70 7.08
CA ALA A 112 7.42 -16.68 6.39
C ALA A 112 7.88 -15.57 7.36
N LYS A 113 9.09 -15.03 7.14
CA LYS A 113 9.63 -13.94 7.93
C LYS A 113 9.11 -12.59 7.41
N ALA A 114 8.47 -11.83 8.29
CA ALA A 114 8.11 -10.45 8.00
C ALA A 114 9.34 -9.53 8.07
N VAL A 115 9.47 -8.63 7.09
CA VAL A 115 10.57 -7.66 7.01
C VAL A 115 10.00 -6.29 6.66
N ASN A 116 10.46 -5.25 7.36
CA ASN A 116 10.16 -3.84 7.07
C ASN A 116 8.67 -3.46 7.08
N LEU A 117 7.80 -4.16 7.81
CA LEU A 117 6.36 -3.87 7.88
C LEU A 117 6.04 -2.46 8.42
N LYS A 118 7.00 -1.80 9.09
CA LYS A 118 6.85 -0.47 9.66
C LYS A 118 7.02 0.68 8.65
N TYR A 119 7.30 0.38 7.38
CA TYR A 119 7.49 1.39 6.35
C TYR A 119 6.44 1.27 5.26
N PHE A 120 6.04 2.41 4.70
CA PHE A 120 5.12 2.47 3.58
C PHE A 120 5.52 3.58 2.60
N TYR A 121 5.02 3.48 1.38
CA TYR A 121 5.10 4.54 0.40
C TYR A 121 3.91 5.48 0.58
N GLY A 122 4.18 6.70 1.01
CA GLY A 122 3.18 7.72 1.30
C GLY A 122 3.54 9.07 0.71
N HIS A 123 2.59 9.99 0.76
CA HIS A 123 2.74 11.36 0.29
C HIS A 123 2.20 12.35 1.32
N LEU A 124 2.81 13.50 1.37
CA LEU A 124 2.30 14.64 2.13
C LEU A 124 1.24 15.37 1.30
N ILE A 125 0.09 15.58 1.88
CA ILE A 125 -1.08 16.19 1.23
C ILE A 125 -1.70 17.19 2.21
N ALA A 126 -2.29 18.26 1.69
CA ALA A 126 -2.99 19.24 2.51
C ALA A 126 -4.07 18.56 3.38
N ARG A 127 -4.14 18.91 4.68
CA ARG A 127 -5.12 18.37 5.64
C ARG A 127 -6.57 18.47 5.12
N LYS A 128 -6.88 19.49 4.33
CA LYS A 128 -8.19 19.66 3.71
C LYS A 128 -8.61 18.51 2.81
N ALA A 129 -7.67 17.72 2.28
CA ALA A 129 -7.96 16.51 1.51
C ALA A 129 -8.71 15.42 2.30
N LEU A 130 -8.72 15.47 3.63
CA LEU A 130 -9.51 14.56 4.46
C LEU A 130 -11.02 14.72 4.26
N THR A 131 -11.47 15.93 3.95
CA THR A 131 -12.90 16.29 3.83
C THR A 131 -13.31 16.83 2.48
N ASP A 132 -12.35 17.14 1.59
CA ASP A 132 -12.60 17.76 0.29
C ASP A 132 -11.77 17.06 -0.79
N ASP A 133 -12.42 16.26 -1.62
CA ASP A 133 -11.77 15.47 -2.66
C ASP A 133 -11.15 16.31 -3.80
N ARG A 134 -11.39 17.62 -3.87
CA ARG A 134 -10.67 18.53 -4.78
C ARG A 134 -9.18 18.65 -4.45
N PHE A 135 -8.81 18.33 -3.22
CA PHE A 135 -7.42 18.29 -2.73
C PHE A 135 -6.86 16.85 -2.71
N TRP A 136 -7.54 15.89 -3.31
CA TRP A 136 -7.14 14.49 -3.35
C TRP A 136 -7.14 13.93 -4.76
N PRO A 137 -6.10 13.22 -5.19
CA PRO A 137 -4.79 12.99 -4.53
C PRO A 137 -3.77 14.10 -4.83
N TYR A 138 -4.19 15.23 -5.33
CA TYR A 138 -3.35 16.38 -5.68
C TYR A 138 -3.97 17.69 -5.16
N PRO A 139 -3.14 18.75 -4.90
CA PRO A 139 -1.68 18.77 -5.04
C PRO A 139 -0.98 17.97 -3.93
N ARG A 140 0.15 17.35 -4.26
CA ARG A 140 1.05 16.78 -3.26
C ARG A 140 1.97 17.90 -2.73
N LEU A 141 2.26 17.83 -1.43
CA LEU A 141 3.17 18.79 -0.77
C LEU A 141 4.62 18.28 -0.71
N ASP A 142 4.89 17.12 -1.29
CA ASP A 142 6.18 16.45 -1.28
C ASP A 142 7.33 17.37 -1.74
N SER A 143 7.10 18.16 -2.79
CA SER A 143 8.10 19.05 -3.37
C SER A 143 8.39 20.32 -2.56
N PHE A 144 7.68 20.54 -1.46
CA PHE A 144 7.86 21.68 -0.58
C PHE A 144 8.43 21.30 0.79
N VAL A 145 8.54 20.01 1.07
CA VAL A 145 8.87 19.54 2.42
C VAL A 145 10.30 19.87 2.82
N ASP A 146 11.22 19.87 1.88
CA ASP A 146 12.63 20.21 2.07
C ASP A 146 12.93 21.72 2.04
N GLU A 147 11.92 22.53 1.70
CA GLU A 147 12.02 24.01 1.66
C GLU A 147 11.61 24.64 3.01
N GLY A 148 11.26 23.86 4.02
CA GLY A 148 10.76 24.39 5.28
C GLY A 148 11.03 23.50 6.48
N VAL A 149 10.38 23.84 7.59
CA VAL A 149 10.41 23.07 8.85
C VAL A 149 9.03 22.52 9.15
N LEU A 150 8.94 21.21 9.38
CA LEU A 150 7.69 20.54 9.73
C LEU A 150 7.54 20.41 11.24
N VAL A 151 6.46 20.96 11.78
CA VAL A 151 6.15 20.90 13.20
C VAL A 151 4.86 20.14 13.45
N ASP A 152 4.78 19.45 14.60
CA ASP A 152 3.57 18.80 15.12
C ASP A 152 2.53 19.81 15.64
N GLY A 153 1.40 19.33 16.17
CA GLY A 153 0.36 20.15 16.77
C GLY A 153 0.78 20.92 18.03
N ASN A 154 1.93 20.59 18.61
CA ASN A 154 2.51 21.28 19.77
C ASN A 154 3.62 22.27 19.38
N GLY A 155 3.91 22.40 18.09
CA GLY A 155 4.97 23.26 17.59
C GLY A 155 6.37 22.63 17.65
N ASN A 156 6.51 21.35 17.91
CA ASN A 156 7.80 20.65 17.96
C ASN A 156 8.16 20.13 16.60
N ARG A 157 9.40 20.37 16.16
CA ARG A 157 9.99 19.69 15.00
C ARG A 157 10.23 18.23 15.35
N PHE A 158 9.74 17.29 14.55
CA PHE A 158 9.77 15.85 14.82
C PHE A 158 10.53 15.03 13.76
N VAL A 159 11.00 15.65 12.69
CA VAL A 159 11.65 14.97 11.57
C VAL A 159 12.75 15.84 10.97
N ASP A 160 13.68 15.21 10.27
CA ASP A 160 14.62 15.87 9.35
C ASP A 160 14.02 15.82 7.95
N GLU A 161 13.59 16.96 7.44
CA GLU A 161 12.90 17.12 6.15
C GLU A 161 13.82 16.78 4.98
N GLY A 162 15.15 16.95 5.14
CA GLY A 162 16.16 16.57 4.16
C GLY A 162 16.26 15.08 3.85
N ARG A 163 15.56 14.21 4.62
CA ARG A 163 15.46 12.78 4.34
C ARG A 163 14.49 12.44 3.21
N GLY A 164 13.78 13.45 2.69
CA GLY A 164 12.82 13.31 1.60
C GLY A 164 11.41 12.91 2.05
N ASP A 165 10.47 13.15 1.15
CA ASP A 165 9.02 13.07 1.34
C ASP A 165 8.52 11.75 1.93
N VAL A 166 9.00 10.60 1.42
CA VAL A 166 8.59 9.28 1.91
C VAL A 166 9.03 9.04 3.36
N ALA A 167 10.26 9.47 3.72
CA ALA A 167 10.74 9.35 5.10
C ALA A 167 9.92 10.25 6.03
N VAL A 168 9.66 11.49 5.62
CA VAL A 168 8.83 12.43 6.37
C VAL A 168 7.41 11.93 6.54
N ALA A 169 6.77 11.38 5.50
CA ALA A 169 5.44 10.78 5.59
C ALA A 169 5.39 9.61 6.59
N ASN A 170 6.45 8.79 6.62
CA ASN A 170 6.56 7.69 7.59
C ASN A 170 6.71 8.20 9.03
N GLU A 171 7.53 9.22 9.27
CA GLU A 171 7.67 9.78 10.61
C GLU A 171 6.37 10.49 11.06
N LEU A 172 5.74 11.27 10.18
CA LEU A 172 4.45 11.91 10.46
C LEU A 172 3.37 10.89 10.86
N SER A 173 3.31 9.75 10.17
CA SER A 173 2.32 8.70 10.47
C SER A 173 2.44 8.10 11.88
N ARG A 174 3.59 8.28 12.55
CA ARG A 174 3.88 7.77 13.89
C ARG A 174 3.63 8.78 15.00
N THR A 175 3.36 10.02 14.64
CA THR A 175 3.00 11.07 15.63
C THR A 175 1.64 10.79 16.25
N ASP A 176 1.34 11.45 17.36
CA ASP A 176 0.02 11.37 18.01
C ASP A 176 -1.10 11.92 17.12
N ASP A 177 -0.80 12.88 16.26
CA ASP A 177 -1.72 13.36 15.22
C ASP A 177 -1.07 13.35 13.83
N PRO A 178 -1.16 12.24 13.09
CA PRO A 178 -0.61 12.14 11.74
C PRO A 178 -1.29 13.05 10.71
N THR A 179 -2.31 13.80 11.13
CA THR A 179 -3.05 14.76 10.28
C THR A 179 -2.85 16.20 10.72
N GLY A 180 -2.08 16.46 11.78
CA GLY A 180 -1.97 17.74 12.46
C GLY A 180 -0.68 18.53 12.22
N ALA A 181 0.22 18.06 11.37
CA ALA A 181 1.48 18.77 11.12
C ALA A 181 1.29 20.06 10.30
N THR A 182 2.19 21.02 10.53
CA THR A 182 2.25 22.30 9.81
C THR A 182 3.65 22.47 9.22
N LEU A 183 3.73 22.75 7.93
CA LEU A 183 4.98 23.14 7.26
C LEU A 183 5.13 24.65 7.34
N ILE A 184 6.26 25.12 7.90
CA ILE A 184 6.62 26.52 8.03
C ILE A 184 7.78 26.77 7.07
N PHE A 185 7.63 27.74 6.17
CA PHE A 185 8.66 28.18 5.23
C PHE A 185 8.61 29.70 5.11
N ASP A 186 9.73 30.31 4.73
CA ASP A 186 9.80 31.72 4.40
C ASP A 186 9.33 31.94 2.95
N GLY A 187 8.81 33.14 2.67
CA GLY A 187 8.30 33.53 1.35
C GLY A 187 9.36 34.20 0.48
#